data_347d9625c92f6facc5c74ad3f385feb9
#
_entry.id   347d9625c92f6facc5c74ad3f385feb9
#
_cell.length_a   1.000
_cell.length_b   1.000
_cell.length_c   1.000
_cell.angle_alpha   90.00
_cell.angle_beta   90.00
_cell.angle_gamma   90.00
#
_symmetry.space_group_name_H-M   'P 1'
#
loop_
_entity.id
_entity.type
_entity.pdbx_description
1 polymer ?
#
loop_
_entity_poly.entity_id
_entity_poly.type
_entity_poly.pdbx_seq_one_letter_code
_entity_poly.pdbx_strand_id
1 'polypeptide(L)'
;YFDEINLKKLRYCILTAEASPVNLIKEWGLCIPNAKIFNFYGPTEATIYCTFYEINLNGIIKDANGMLSIGRPFNGLDTIILDDNLQIVDKGEKGELYVSGDQVTNGYWKDSKRNDKAFIMFNYNGDVTKFYKTGDLCLQDDDDHILYFGRLDHQVKIQGYRIELGEIEYHARKSVGGGNAVAFVYQTHSNSPEIALCF
;
A
#
# COMPACT_ATOMS: atom_id res chain seq x y z
N TYR A 1 -15.86 8.42 19.00
CA TYR A 1 -14.53 9.09 19.10
C TYR A 1 -14.53 10.49 18.48
N PHE A 2 -15.46 10.81 17.55
CA PHE A 2 -15.39 12.05 16.76
C PHE A 2 -16.56 13.03 17.05
N ASP A 3 -17.46 12.73 17.96
CA ASP A 3 -18.75 13.43 18.17
C ASP A 3 -18.62 14.92 18.53
N GLU A 4 -17.46 15.35 19.04
CA GLU A 4 -17.17 16.76 19.42
C GLU A 4 -16.22 17.46 18.43
N ILE A 5 -15.74 16.78 17.43
CA ILE A 5 -14.76 17.32 16.48
C ILE A 5 -15.49 17.97 15.31
N ASN A 6 -15.22 19.27 15.06
CA ASN A 6 -15.77 19.99 13.93
C ASN A 6 -14.75 20.98 13.34
N LEU A 7 -14.01 20.54 12.34
CA LEU A 7 -12.91 21.27 11.72
C LEU A 7 -13.36 21.95 10.41
N LYS A 8 -14.33 22.86 10.48
CA LYS A 8 -14.91 23.55 9.30
C LYS A 8 -13.90 24.32 8.45
N LYS A 9 -12.73 24.67 9.00
CA LYS A 9 -11.67 25.42 8.29
C LYS A 9 -10.68 24.49 7.59
N LEU A 10 -10.72 23.18 7.85
CA LEU A 10 -9.86 22.23 7.16
C LEU A 10 -10.24 22.17 5.68
N ARG A 11 -9.28 22.33 4.80
CA ARG A 11 -9.47 22.36 3.34
C ARG A 11 -9.08 21.05 2.66
N TYR A 12 -8.06 20.38 3.19
CA TYR A 12 -7.52 19.14 2.64
C TYR A 12 -7.21 18.17 3.77
N CYS A 13 -7.56 16.91 3.56
CA CYS A 13 -7.18 15.78 4.41
C CYS A 13 -6.53 14.73 3.52
N ILE A 14 -5.29 14.36 3.83
CA ILE A 14 -4.54 13.35 3.10
C ILE A 14 -4.31 12.17 4.03
N LEU A 15 -4.85 11.03 3.64
CA LEU A 15 -4.63 9.73 4.29
C LEU A 15 -3.48 9.05 3.57
N THR A 16 -2.62 8.38 4.31
CA THR A 16 -1.46 7.70 3.72
C THR A 16 -0.85 6.69 4.68
N ALA A 17 0.11 5.93 4.18
CA ALA A 17 0.95 4.94 4.85
C ALA A 17 0.26 3.61 5.20
N GLU A 18 -1.02 3.59 5.52
CA GLU A 18 -1.76 2.38 5.86
C GLU A 18 -3.06 2.28 5.07
N ALA A 19 -3.59 1.06 4.95
CA ALA A 19 -4.90 0.85 4.35
C ALA A 19 -5.98 1.52 5.22
N SER A 20 -6.77 2.39 4.62
CA SER A 20 -7.76 3.20 5.33
C SER A 20 -9.16 2.58 5.25
N PRO A 21 -9.79 2.21 6.38
CA PRO A 21 -11.14 1.66 6.40
C PRO A 21 -12.19 2.69 5.97
N VAL A 22 -13.12 2.28 5.10
CA VAL A 22 -14.18 3.15 4.56
C VAL A 22 -15.08 3.71 5.65
N ASN A 23 -15.47 2.90 6.65
CA ASN A 23 -16.32 3.33 7.76
C ASN A 23 -15.67 4.44 8.58
N LEU A 24 -14.37 4.31 8.90
CA LEU A 24 -13.62 5.33 9.62
C LEU A 24 -13.59 6.66 8.86
N ILE A 25 -13.45 6.60 7.54
CA ILE A 25 -13.39 7.80 6.70
C ILE A 25 -14.75 8.47 6.57
N LYS A 26 -15.83 7.70 6.56
CA LYS A 26 -17.20 8.26 6.62
C LYS A 26 -17.46 9.01 7.93
N GLU A 27 -17.05 8.43 9.05
CA GLU A 27 -17.18 9.10 10.37
C GLU A 27 -16.28 10.36 10.44
N TRP A 28 -15.01 10.23 10.04
CA TRP A 28 -14.08 11.36 10.01
C TRP A 28 -14.56 12.48 9.10
N GLY A 29 -15.17 12.17 7.96
CA GLY A 29 -15.72 13.14 7.03
C GLY A 29 -16.77 14.06 7.64
N LEU A 30 -17.56 13.57 8.62
CA LEU A 30 -18.50 14.40 9.36
C LEU A 30 -17.82 15.50 10.18
N CYS A 31 -16.60 15.26 10.61
CA CYS A 31 -15.81 16.22 11.39
C CYS A 31 -15.13 17.29 10.53
N ILE A 32 -15.01 17.05 9.22
CA ILE A 32 -14.29 17.89 8.26
C ILE A 32 -15.16 18.24 7.03
N PRO A 33 -16.35 18.82 7.22
CA PRO A 33 -17.40 18.90 6.19
C PRO A 33 -17.01 19.68 4.92
N ASN A 34 -15.99 20.52 5.01
CA ASN A 34 -15.54 21.37 3.90
C ASN A 34 -14.21 20.90 3.27
N ALA A 35 -13.63 19.83 3.79
CA ALA A 35 -12.34 19.33 3.31
C ALA A 35 -12.50 18.39 2.12
N LYS A 36 -11.59 18.50 1.16
CA LYS A 36 -11.34 17.44 0.20
C LYS A 36 -10.51 16.33 0.89
N ILE A 37 -10.91 15.10 0.71
CA ILE A 37 -10.25 13.95 1.31
C ILE A 37 -9.57 13.15 0.22
N PHE A 38 -8.30 12.81 0.42
CA PHE A 38 -7.51 12.00 -0.50
C PHE A 38 -6.91 10.80 0.22
N ASN A 39 -6.88 9.67 -0.44
CA ASN A 39 -6.05 8.53 -0.07
C ASN A 39 -4.84 8.48 -1.00
N PHE A 40 -3.65 8.67 -0.46
CA PHE A 40 -2.38 8.63 -1.19
C PHE A 40 -1.66 7.33 -0.87
N TYR A 41 -1.15 6.68 -1.90
CA TYR A 41 -0.38 5.46 -1.76
C TYR A 41 0.96 5.58 -2.49
N GLY A 42 1.97 4.94 -1.91
CA GLY A 42 3.26 4.73 -2.53
C GLY A 42 4.28 4.13 -1.56
N PRO A 43 5.20 3.32 -2.08
CA PRO A 43 6.35 2.84 -1.33
C PRO A 43 7.47 3.89 -1.31
N THR A 44 8.43 3.73 -0.42
CA THR A 44 9.64 4.56 -0.34
C THR A 44 10.40 4.57 -1.68
N GLU A 45 10.40 3.44 -2.36
CA GLU A 45 11.08 3.22 -3.63
C GLU A 45 10.46 4.00 -4.81
N ALA A 46 9.22 4.51 -4.64
CA ALA A 46 8.55 5.41 -5.58
C ALA A 46 8.36 6.82 -5.00
N THR A 47 9.26 7.25 -4.13
CA THR A 47 9.32 8.60 -3.55
C THR A 47 8.00 9.03 -2.91
N ILE A 48 7.59 8.30 -1.87
CA ILE A 48 6.46 8.54 -0.96
C ILE A 48 5.09 8.23 -1.60
N TYR A 49 4.68 8.91 -2.67
CA TYR A 49 3.35 8.78 -3.27
C TYR A 49 3.44 8.56 -4.77
N CYS A 50 2.79 7.51 -5.25
CA CYS A 50 2.72 7.23 -6.68
C CYS A 50 1.29 7.14 -7.22
N THR A 51 0.30 6.96 -6.36
CA THR A 51 -1.11 6.99 -6.74
C THR A 51 -1.94 7.80 -5.75
N PHE A 52 -3.14 8.21 -6.17
CA PHE A 52 -4.09 8.93 -5.32
C PHE A 52 -5.53 8.61 -5.67
N TYR A 53 -6.39 8.70 -4.66
CA TYR A 53 -7.84 8.62 -4.77
C TYR A 53 -8.49 9.81 -4.08
N GLU A 54 -9.22 10.66 -4.81
CA GLU A 54 -10.07 11.72 -4.25
C GLU A 54 -11.41 11.11 -3.83
N ILE A 55 -11.74 11.19 -2.55
CA ILE A 55 -12.90 10.52 -1.97
C ILE A 55 -14.10 11.44 -1.99
N ASN A 56 -15.17 11.03 -2.69
CA ASN A 56 -16.46 11.71 -2.64
C ASN A 56 -17.38 11.00 -1.64
N LEU A 57 -17.55 11.56 -0.45
CA LEU A 57 -18.39 10.99 0.61
C LEU A 57 -19.88 10.94 0.24
N ASN A 58 -20.31 11.77 -0.72
CA ASN A 58 -21.70 11.82 -1.19
C ASN A 58 -21.95 10.89 -2.40
N GLY A 59 -20.93 10.21 -2.88
CA GLY A 59 -20.99 9.32 -4.02
C GLY A 59 -20.64 7.88 -3.67
N ILE A 60 -20.33 7.11 -4.72
CA ILE A 60 -19.81 5.76 -4.56
C ILE A 60 -18.35 5.84 -4.14
N ILE A 61 -18.03 5.27 -2.99
CA ILE A 61 -16.65 5.13 -2.53
C ILE A 61 -16.11 3.82 -3.09
N LYS A 62 -14.99 3.91 -3.80
CA LYS A 62 -14.27 2.74 -4.33
C LYS A 62 -13.48 2.07 -3.22
N ASP A 63 -13.72 0.78 -3.03
CA ASP A 63 -13.05 0.01 -1.98
C ASP A 63 -12.86 -1.47 -2.36
N ALA A 64 -11.98 -2.15 -1.64
CA ALA A 64 -11.87 -3.59 -1.60
C ALA A 64 -11.83 -4.08 -0.15
N ASN A 65 -12.68 -5.03 0.20
CA ASN A 65 -12.78 -5.58 1.56
C ASN A 65 -12.96 -4.49 2.63
N GLY A 66 -13.67 -3.39 2.30
CA GLY A 66 -13.88 -2.26 3.21
C GLY A 66 -12.68 -1.31 3.35
N MET A 67 -11.61 -1.50 2.59
CA MET A 67 -10.45 -0.59 2.54
C MET A 67 -10.51 0.26 1.28
N LEU A 68 -10.25 1.56 1.42
CA LEU A 68 -10.28 2.52 0.32
C LEU A 68 -9.39 2.10 -0.85
N SER A 69 -9.85 2.37 -2.07
CA SER A 69 -8.99 2.36 -3.26
C SER A 69 -7.73 3.19 -3.04
N ILE A 70 -6.62 2.75 -3.61
CA ILE A 70 -5.39 3.54 -3.71
C ILE A 70 -5.37 4.42 -4.97
N GLY A 71 -6.45 4.40 -5.74
CA GLY A 71 -6.73 5.33 -6.83
C GLY A 71 -5.99 5.06 -8.12
N ARG A 72 -5.51 6.12 -8.76
CA ARG A 72 -4.83 6.11 -10.04
C ARG A 72 -3.43 6.71 -9.91
N PRO A 73 -2.50 6.35 -10.81
CA PRO A 73 -1.17 6.95 -10.78
C PRO A 73 -1.21 8.47 -11.01
N PHE A 74 -0.24 9.16 -10.44
CA PHE A 74 0.02 10.56 -10.79
C PHE A 74 0.51 10.67 -12.23
N ASN A 75 0.33 11.83 -12.84
CA ASN A 75 0.85 12.08 -14.18
C ASN A 75 2.36 11.87 -14.24
N GLY A 76 2.81 11.14 -15.26
CA GLY A 76 4.22 10.78 -15.43
C GLY A 76 4.66 9.51 -14.70
N LEU A 77 3.71 8.84 -14.02
CA LEU A 77 3.93 7.51 -13.46
C LEU A 77 3.05 6.48 -14.15
N ASP A 78 3.59 5.30 -14.33
CA ASP A 78 2.87 4.14 -14.86
C ASP A 78 2.69 3.10 -13.77
N THR A 79 1.55 2.44 -13.80
CA THR A 79 1.25 1.28 -12.97
C THR A 79 0.79 0.13 -13.84
N ILE A 80 1.29 -1.06 -13.58
CA ILE A 80 0.82 -2.30 -14.19
C ILE A 80 0.56 -3.34 -13.10
N ILE A 81 -0.35 -4.26 -13.37
CA ILE A 81 -0.63 -5.39 -12.50
C ILE A 81 -0.27 -6.65 -13.25
N LEU A 82 0.61 -7.46 -12.67
CA LEU A 82 1.13 -8.67 -13.30
C LEU A 82 0.74 -9.92 -12.51
N ASP A 83 0.52 -11.01 -13.23
CA ASP A 83 0.38 -12.36 -12.67
C ASP A 83 1.75 -12.98 -12.31
N ASP A 84 1.75 -14.21 -11.81
CA ASP A 84 2.96 -14.97 -11.46
C ASP A 84 3.86 -15.30 -12.67
N ASN A 85 3.33 -15.21 -13.90
CA ASN A 85 4.06 -15.41 -15.15
C ASN A 85 4.57 -14.10 -15.76
N LEU A 86 4.46 -12.98 -15.02
CA LEU A 86 4.79 -11.64 -15.48
C LEU A 86 3.97 -11.23 -16.72
N GLN A 87 2.69 -11.61 -16.80
CA GLN A 87 1.77 -11.14 -17.81
C GLN A 87 0.84 -10.09 -17.20
N ILE A 88 0.54 -9.02 -17.96
CA ILE A 88 -0.44 -8.02 -17.53
C ILE A 88 -1.81 -8.71 -17.41
N VAL A 89 -2.44 -8.57 -16.26
CA VAL A 89 -3.78 -9.11 -16.01
C VAL A 89 -4.86 -8.20 -16.59
N ASP A 90 -6.01 -8.76 -16.92
CA ASP A 90 -7.17 -7.98 -17.34
C ASP A 90 -7.78 -7.20 -16.17
N LYS A 91 -8.55 -6.14 -16.48
CA LYS A 91 -9.30 -5.39 -15.46
C LYS A 91 -10.23 -6.33 -14.70
N GLY A 92 -10.26 -6.17 -13.38
CA GLY A 92 -11.01 -7.05 -12.48
C GLY A 92 -10.25 -8.28 -12.02
N GLU A 93 -9.10 -8.59 -12.59
CA GLU A 93 -8.23 -9.68 -12.15
C GLU A 93 -7.16 -9.18 -11.17
N LYS A 94 -6.79 -10.06 -10.25
CA LYS A 94 -5.77 -9.77 -9.22
C LYS A 94 -4.39 -10.14 -9.69
N GLY A 95 -3.43 -9.29 -9.34
CA GLY A 95 -2.01 -9.53 -9.55
C GLY A 95 -1.18 -8.63 -8.65
N GLU A 96 0.12 -8.72 -8.79
CA GLU A 96 1.04 -7.83 -8.08
C GLU A 96 1.14 -6.48 -8.78
N LEU A 97 1.09 -5.40 -7.99
CA LEU A 97 1.26 -4.04 -8.48
C LEU A 97 2.74 -3.73 -8.73
N TYR A 98 3.01 -3.15 -9.89
CA TYR A 98 4.32 -2.62 -10.27
C TYR A 98 4.19 -1.14 -10.62
N VAL A 99 5.22 -0.35 -10.32
CA VAL A 99 5.24 1.11 -10.53
C VAL A 99 6.48 1.51 -11.31
N SER A 100 6.31 2.40 -12.27
CA SER A 100 7.39 3.01 -13.06
C SER A 100 7.25 4.52 -13.15
N GLY A 101 8.31 5.20 -13.56
CA GLY A 101 8.38 6.64 -13.80
C GLY A 101 9.50 7.33 -13.04
N ASP A 102 9.60 8.64 -13.21
CA ASP A 102 10.74 9.45 -12.71
C ASP A 102 10.89 9.45 -11.17
N GLN A 103 9.82 9.13 -10.43
CA GLN A 103 9.88 9.04 -8.97
C GLN A 103 10.43 7.71 -8.46
N VAL A 104 10.55 6.70 -9.32
CA VAL A 104 11.07 5.40 -8.93
C VAL A 104 12.58 5.48 -8.77
N THR A 105 13.08 5.10 -7.58
CA THR A 105 14.51 5.14 -7.26
C THR A 105 15.35 4.32 -8.26
N ASN A 106 16.61 4.70 -8.42
CA ASN A 106 17.55 3.92 -9.21
C ASN A 106 17.88 2.55 -8.62
N GLY A 107 17.61 2.36 -7.34
CA GLY A 107 17.80 1.10 -6.62
C GLY A 107 18.41 1.31 -5.23
N TYR A 108 18.66 0.19 -4.57
CA TYR A 108 19.32 0.14 -3.27
C TYR A 108 20.82 0.27 -3.42
N TRP A 109 21.44 1.13 -2.61
CA TRP A 109 22.85 1.43 -2.67
C TRP A 109 23.72 0.19 -2.41
N LYS A 110 24.58 -0.15 -3.38
CA LYS A 110 25.52 -1.28 -3.32
C LYS A 110 24.88 -2.66 -3.00
N ASP A 111 23.59 -2.84 -3.30
CA ASP A 111 22.87 -4.09 -3.08
C ASP A 111 22.25 -4.60 -4.39
N SER A 112 23.09 -5.18 -5.24
CA SER A 112 22.66 -5.74 -6.53
C SER A 112 21.63 -6.87 -6.36
N LYS A 113 21.84 -7.74 -5.35
CA LYS A 113 20.93 -8.87 -5.11
C LYS A 113 19.51 -8.41 -4.75
N ARG A 114 19.41 -7.35 -3.97
CA ARG A 114 18.09 -6.76 -3.64
C ARG A 114 17.50 -6.03 -4.84
N ASN A 115 18.35 -5.34 -5.61
CA ASN A 115 17.90 -4.66 -6.83
C ASN A 115 17.32 -5.65 -7.86
N ASP A 116 17.98 -6.77 -8.10
CA ASP A 116 17.54 -7.81 -9.04
C ASP A 116 16.18 -8.44 -8.64
N LYS A 117 15.86 -8.42 -7.34
CA LYS A 117 14.57 -8.90 -6.83
C LYS A 117 13.47 -7.85 -6.84
N ALA A 118 13.84 -6.58 -6.60
CA ALA A 118 12.90 -5.49 -6.40
C ALA A 118 12.52 -4.76 -7.69
N PHE A 119 13.31 -4.87 -8.73
CA PHE A 119 13.08 -4.19 -9.99
C PHE A 119 13.12 -5.15 -11.16
N ILE A 120 12.25 -4.91 -12.14
CA ILE A 120 12.25 -5.66 -13.41
C ILE A 120 12.36 -4.69 -14.59
N MET A 121 12.93 -5.18 -15.68
CA MET A 121 12.84 -4.53 -16.98
C MET A 121 11.69 -5.17 -17.75
N PHE A 122 10.69 -4.39 -18.13
CA PHE A 122 9.48 -4.89 -18.75
C PHE A 122 9.21 -4.13 -20.06
N ASN A 123 8.78 -4.84 -21.12
CA ASN A 123 8.40 -4.19 -22.38
C ASN A 123 6.98 -3.62 -22.22
N TYR A 124 6.90 -2.31 -22.06
CA TYR A 124 5.66 -1.58 -21.84
C TYR A 124 5.50 -0.52 -22.95
N ASN A 125 4.38 -0.57 -23.68
CA ASN A 125 4.08 0.34 -24.79
C ASN A 125 5.17 0.42 -25.87
N GLY A 126 5.95 -0.65 -26.07
CA GLY A 126 7.02 -0.73 -27.06
C GLY A 126 8.41 -0.35 -26.56
N ASP A 127 8.52 0.15 -25.33
CA ASP A 127 9.77 0.53 -24.70
C ASP A 127 10.14 -0.41 -23.54
N VAL A 128 11.43 -0.65 -23.35
CA VAL A 128 11.93 -1.40 -22.20
C VAL A 128 12.00 -0.48 -20.98
N THR A 129 11.02 -0.62 -20.10
CA THR A 129 10.81 0.25 -18.95
C THR A 129 11.14 -0.46 -17.65
N LYS A 130 11.76 0.25 -16.72
CA LYS A 130 12.07 -0.26 -15.39
C LYS A 130 10.88 -0.09 -14.47
N PHE A 131 10.43 -1.18 -13.87
CA PHE A 131 9.36 -1.20 -12.87
C PHE A 131 9.85 -1.65 -11.51
N TYR A 132 9.36 -0.99 -10.46
CA TYR A 132 9.51 -1.43 -9.07
C TYR A 132 8.40 -2.40 -8.71
N LYS A 133 8.78 -3.53 -8.15
CA LYS A 133 7.92 -4.59 -7.64
C LYS A 133 7.46 -4.23 -6.23
N THR A 134 6.18 -3.89 -6.06
CA THR A 134 5.70 -3.38 -4.77
C THR A 134 5.48 -4.46 -3.72
N GLY A 135 5.18 -5.69 -4.13
CA GLY A 135 4.73 -6.77 -3.25
C GLY A 135 3.26 -6.62 -2.82
N ASP A 136 2.53 -5.69 -3.38
CA ASP A 136 1.13 -5.42 -3.05
C ASP A 136 0.19 -6.13 -4.02
N LEU A 137 -0.76 -6.92 -3.49
CA LEU A 137 -1.81 -7.57 -4.27
C LEU A 137 -2.90 -6.55 -4.59
N CYS A 138 -3.12 -6.31 -5.87
CA CYS A 138 -4.07 -5.32 -6.36
C CYS A 138 -4.91 -5.86 -7.52
N LEU A 139 -5.97 -5.15 -7.86
CA LEU A 139 -6.65 -5.23 -9.14
C LEU A 139 -6.97 -3.82 -9.66
N GLN A 140 -7.14 -3.67 -10.96
CA GLN A 140 -7.66 -2.45 -11.57
C GLN A 140 -9.14 -2.63 -11.90
N ASP A 141 -10.00 -1.70 -11.47
CA ASP A 141 -11.41 -1.72 -11.80
C ASP A 141 -11.68 -1.14 -13.21
N ASP A 142 -12.94 -1.21 -13.65
CA ASP A 142 -13.36 -0.70 -14.97
C ASP A 142 -13.13 0.80 -15.14
N ASP A 143 -13.10 1.55 -14.05
CA ASP A 143 -12.84 3.00 -14.03
C ASP A 143 -11.36 3.34 -13.79
N ASP A 144 -10.44 2.41 -13.98
CA ASP A 144 -8.98 2.56 -13.81
C ASP A 144 -8.52 2.83 -12.36
N HIS A 145 -9.35 2.60 -11.36
CA HIS A 145 -8.93 2.67 -9.98
C HIS A 145 -8.26 1.38 -9.54
N ILE A 146 -7.17 1.51 -8.80
CA ILE A 146 -6.45 0.39 -8.22
C ILE A 146 -7.05 0.10 -6.84
N LEU A 147 -7.51 -1.13 -6.66
CA LEU A 147 -8.04 -1.66 -5.42
C LEU A 147 -6.99 -2.54 -4.75
N TYR A 148 -6.74 -2.29 -3.45
CA TYR A 148 -5.70 -2.96 -2.67
C TYR A 148 -6.27 -4.12 -1.86
N PHE A 149 -5.64 -5.29 -1.95
CA PHE A 149 -6.07 -6.52 -1.27
C PHE A 149 -5.09 -7.02 -0.19
N GLY A 150 -4.03 -6.29 0.07
CA GLY A 150 -3.00 -6.67 1.04
C GLY A 150 -1.65 -6.93 0.40
N ARG A 151 -0.74 -7.51 1.18
CA ARG A 151 0.62 -7.85 0.75
C ARG A 151 0.70 -9.29 0.30
N LEU A 152 1.56 -9.55 -0.70
CA LEU A 152 1.95 -10.90 -1.12
C LEU A 152 3.06 -11.49 -0.25
N ASP A 153 3.80 -10.65 0.45
CA ASP A 153 4.86 -11.03 1.38
C ASP A 153 4.43 -10.88 2.86
N HIS A 154 5.34 -11.19 3.77
CA HIS A 154 5.12 -11.08 5.22
C HIS A 154 5.42 -9.69 5.78
N GLN A 155 5.52 -8.68 4.93
CA GLN A 155 5.74 -7.30 5.35
C GLN A 155 4.44 -6.70 5.86
N VAL A 156 4.51 -5.95 6.94
CA VAL A 156 3.35 -5.29 7.55
C VAL A 156 3.61 -3.81 7.77
N LYS A 157 2.53 -3.03 7.81
CA LYS A 157 2.58 -1.62 8.20
C LYS A 157 1.86 -1.46 9.54
N ILE A 158 2.57 -0.96 10.55
CA ILE A 158 2.04 -0.75 11.91
C ILE A 158 2.49 0.61 12.39
N GLN A 159 1.53 1.49 12.70
CA GLN A 159 1.77 2.87 13.13
C GLN A 159 2.69 3.64 12.16
N GLY A 160 2.52 3.42 10.85
CA GLY A 160 3.33 4.04 9.80
C GLY A 160 4.71 3.40 9.57
N TYR A 161 5.11 2.43 10.39
CA TYR A 161 6.37 1.71 10.20
C TYR A 161 6.21 0.53 9.26
N ARG A 162 7.13 0.40 8.31
CA ARG A 162 7.24 -0.73 7.40
C ARG A 162 8.11 -1.80 8.07
N ILE A 163 7.53 -2.93 8.43
CA ILE A 163 8.14 -3.96 9.26
C ILE A 163 8.21 -5.28 8.50
N GLU A 164 9.40 -5.85 8.43
CA GLU A 164 9.63 -7.21 7.92
C GLU A 164 9.48 -8.20 9.08
N LEU A 165 8.41 -8.99 9.11
CA LEU A 165 8.22 -9.99 10.15
C LEU A 165 9.36 -11.02 10.17
N GLY A 166 9.88 -11.39 9.00
CA GLY A 166 11.03 -12.29 8.88
C GLY A 166 12.33 -11.77 9.53
N GLU A 167 12.54 -10.44 9.57
CA GLU A 167 13.66 -9.83 10.27
C GLU A 167 13.50 -9.97 11.78
N ILE A 168 12.30 -9.73 12.30
CA ILE A 168 11.97 -9.96 13.72
C ILE A 168 12.21 -11.42 14.09
N GLU A 169 11.71 -12.36 13.29
CA GLU A 169 11.91 -13.80 13.51
C GLU A 169 13.39 -14.18 13.52
N TYR A 170 14.17 -13.63 12.59
CA TYR A 170 15.62 -13.89 12.52
C TYR A 170 16.34 -13.44 13.79
N HIS A 171 16.08 -12.21 14.25
CA HIS A 171 16.70 -11.68 15.48
C HIS A 171 16.21 -12.40 16.72
N ALA A 172 14.94 -12.77 16.78
CA ALA A 172 14.37 -13.55 17.88
C ALA A 172 15.05 -14.92 18.02
N ARG A 173 15.15 -15.70 16.92
CA ARG A 173 15.86 -16.99 16.90
C ARG A 173 17.29 -16.87 17.39
N LYS A 174 17.98 -15.81 16.96
CA LYS A 174 19.37 -15.56 17.39
C LYS A 174 19.48 -15.25 18.89
N SER A 175 18.50 -14.53 19.44
CA SER A 175 18.52 -14.11 20.86
C SER A 175 18.23 -15.27 21.82
N VAL A 176 17.41 -16.24 21.41
CA VAL A 176 17.08 -17.41 22.26
C VAL A 176 18.01 -18.62 22.06
N GLY A 177 19.09 -18.45 21.30
CA GLY A 177 20.09 -19.52 21.11
C GLY A 177 19.68 -20.59 20.10
N GLY A 178 18.73 -20.31 19.23
CA GLY A 178 18.17 -21.23 18.22
C GLY A 178 16.73 -21.64 18.54
N GLY A 179 16.10 -22.33 17.60
CA GLY A 179 14.69 -22.72 17.70
C GLY A 179 13.83 -22.06 16.63
N ASN A 180 12.54 -22.34 16.65
CA ASN A 180 11.57 -21.69 15.77
C ASN A 180 11.05 -20.42 16.44
N ALA A 181 10.95 -19.34 15.66
CA ALA A 181 10.26 -18.13 16.08
C ALA A 181 9.35 -17.71 14.91
N VAL A 182 8.11 -17.39 15.22
CA VAL A 182 7.11 -16.93 14.27
C VAL A 182 6.54 -15.61 14.76
N ALA A 183 6.64 -14.58 13.92
CA ALA A 183 6.04 -13.28 14.16
C ALA A 183 4.73 -13.17 13.37
N PHE A 184 3.69 -12.62 13.98
CA PHE A 184 2.41 -12.37 13.33
C PHE A 184 1.74 -11.12 13.88
N VAL A 185 0.89 -10.51 13.07
CA VAL A 185 0.07 -9.38 13.50
C VAL A 185 -1.24 -9.89 14.05
N TYR A 186 -1.65 -9.35 15.19
CA TYR A 186 -2.98 -9.57 15.75
C TYR A 186 -3.65 -8.24 16.09
N GLN A 187 -4.98 -8.24 16.11
CA GLN A 187 -5.76 -7.08 16.51
C GLN A 187 -6.00 -7.14 18.03
N THR A 188 -5.65 -6.06 18.72
CA THR A 188 -5.96 -5.91 20.14
C THR A 188 -7.44 -5.62 20.37
N HIS A 189 -7.91 -5.68 21.62
CA HIS A 189 -9.27 -5.28 21.99
C HIS A 189 -9.60 -3.82 21.63
N SER A 190 -8.59 -2.96 21.53
CA SER A 190 -8.70 -1.57 21.04
C SER A 190 -8.69 -1.45 19.53
N ASN A 191 -8.72 -2.58 18.81
CA ASN A 191 -8.65 -2.66 17.35
C ASN A 191 -7.37 -2.08 16.75
N SER A 192 -6.28 -2.04 17.52
CA SER A 192 -4.96 -1.62 17.06
C SER A 192 -4.14 -2.85 16.66
N PRO A 193 -3.43 -2.82 15.52
CA PRO A 193 -2.54 -3.91 15.13
C PRO A 193 -1.29 -3.93 16.01
N GLU A 194 -0.94 -5.09 16.53
CA GLU A 194 0.29 -5.34 17.29
C GLU A 194 0.99 -6.60 16.76
N ILE A 195 2.30 -6.70 17.03
CA ILE A 195 3.08 -7.88 16.64
C ILE A 195 3.22 -8.79 17.88
N ALA A 196 2.83 -10.05 17.69
CA ALA A 196 3.13 -11.11 18.62
C ALA A 196 4.27 -11.98 18.09
N LEU A 197 5.03 -12.56 19.01
CA LEU A 197 6.12 -13.46 18.72
C LEU A 197 5.90 -14.77 19.50
N CYS A 198 5.89 -15.89 18.77
CA CYS A 198 5.83 -17.25 19.33
C CYS A 198 7.17 -17.95 19.14
N PHE A 199 7.53 -18.75 20.17
CA PHE A 199 8.74 -19.58 20.21
C PHE A 199 8.39 -21.05 20.30
#